data_698c466978886e90b02d8cef08537b7a
#
_entry.id   698c466978886e90b02d8cef08537b7a
#
_cell.length_a   1.000
_cell.length_b   1.000
_cell.length_c   1.000
_cell.angle_alpha   90.00
_cell.angle_beta   90.00
_cell.angle_gamma   90.00
#
_symmetry.space_group_name_H-M   'P 1'
#
loop_
_entity.id
_entity.type
_entity.pdbx_description
1 polymer ?
#
loop_
_entity_poly.entity_id
_entity_poly.type
_entity_poly.pdbx_seq_one_letter_code
_entity_poly.pdbx_strand_id
1 'polypeptide(L)'
;ERSHARALDALAGNSGLTGSSIAQLEGRHRAMGGNALRAAVLGANDGLVSNLSLITGMTGVTGSEHIVLLAGFAGLVAGACSMAMGEWLSVNSARELYANQVAGEAEELKQMPDEEREELVLIYQAKGLSEGEARALAARLMANKDTALDTLIREELGLDPKQLGGSPYAAG
;
A
#
# COMPACT_ATOMS: atom_id res chain seq x y z
N GLU A 1 5.58 5.25 22.83
CA GLU A 1 5.00 5.10 24.18
C GLU A 1 3.92 6.14 24.49
N ARG A 2 4.13 7.46 24.19
CA ARG A 2 3.13 8.52 24.45
C ARG A 2 1.85 8.38 23.60
N SER A 3 1.89 7.75 22.44
CA SER A 3 0.73 7.48 21.58
C SER A 3 -0.13 6.33 22.10
N HIS A 4 0.50 5.28 22.62
CA HIS A 4 -0.21 4.15 23.24
C HIS A 4 -0.95 4.54 24.51
N ALA A 5 -0.35 5.37 25.36
CA ALA A 5 -1.00 5.88 26.56
C ALA A 5 -2.26 6.69 26.25
N ARG A 6 -2.21 7.53 25.20
CA ARG A 6 -3.39 8.29 24.75
C ARG A 6 -4.50 7.42 24.16
N ALA A 7 -4.13 6.35 23.45
CA ALA A 7 -5.11 5.39 22.90
C ALA A 7 -5.80 4.62 24.03
N LEU A 8 -5.07 4.23 25.07
CA LEU A 8 -5.62 3.55 26.25
C LEU A 8 -6.52 4.47 27.07
N ASP A 9 -6.15 5.73 27.26
CA ASP A 9 -7.00 6.73 27.95
C ASP A 9 -8.30 7.01 27.18
N ALA A 10 -8.23 7.04 25.83
CA ALA A 10 -9.39 7.22 24.97
C ALA A 10 -10.34 6.00 24.99
N LEU A 11 -9.80 4.79 25.11
CA LEU A 11 -10.58 3.55 25.28
C LEU A 11 -11.25 3.45 26.65
N ALA A 12 -10.58 3.92 27.70
CA ALA A 12 -11.10 3.92 29.05
C ALA A 12 -12.21 4.96 29.27
N GLY A 13 -12.22 6.04 28.48
CA GLY A 13 -13.13 7.18 28.67
C GLY A 13 -14.38 7.21 27.79
N ASN A 14 -14.49 6.40 26.73
CA ASN A 14 -15.62 6.52 25.81
C ASN A 14 -15.90 5.27 24.99
N SER A 15 -16.98 4.58 25.32
CA SER A 15 -17.47 3.37 24.63
C SER A 15 -18.02 3.61 23.19
N GLY A 16 -17.79 4.76 22.60
CA GLY A 16 -18.31 5.16 21.29
C GLY A 16 -17.25 5.39 20.20
N LEU A 17 -15.96 5.14 20.47
CA LEU A 17 -14.91 5.33 19.47
C LEU A 17 -14.89 4.16 18.49
N THR A 18 -15.10 4.47 17.20
CA THR A 18 -14.94 3.51 16.11
C THR A 18 -13.44 3.19 15.90
N GLY A 19 -13.12 2.00 15.35
CA GLY A 19 -11.74 1.60 15.06
C GLY A 19 -10.98 2.61 14.18
N SER A 20 -11.69 3.36 13.33
CA SER A 20 -11.11 4.45 12.53
C SER A 20 -10.64 5.64 13.38
N SER A 21 -11.36 5.98 14.45
CA SER A 21 -10.98 7.06 15.38
C SER A 21 -9.74 6.71 16.19
N ILE A 22 -9.61 5.45 16.59
CA ILE A 22 -8.43 4.94 17.29
C ILE A 22 -7.21 4.94 16.37
N ALA A 23 -7.36 4.51 15.12
CA ALA A 23 -6.30 4.52 14.13
C ALA A 23 -5.83 5.95 13.78
N GLN A 24 -6.74 6.94 13.78
CA GLN A 24 -6.39 8.35 13.63
C GLN A 24 -5.59 8.89 14.81
N LEU A 25 -5.95 8.51 16.04
CA LEU A 25 -5.22 8.89 17.26
C LEU A 25 -3.82 8.26 17.32
N GLU A 26 -3.66 7.06 16.79
CA GLU A 26 -2.37 6.38 16.70
C GLU A 26 -1.42 6.92 15.62
N GLY A 27 -1.89 7.81 14.76
CA GLY A 27 -1.06 8.44 13.71
C GLY A 27 -0.64 7.47 12.59
N ARG A 28 -1.30 6.32 12.45
CA ARG A 28 -1.01 5.31 11.43
C ARG A 28 -1.37 5.71 10.00
N HIS A 29 -2.11 6.80 9.81
CA HIS A 29 -2.50 7.29 8.47
C HIS A 29 -1.39 8.02 7.69
N ARG A 30 -0.13 7.94 8.12
CA ARG A 30 1.02 8.50 7.38
C ARG A 30 1.60 7.59 6.28
N ALA A 31 0.99 6.43 6.01
CA ALA A 31 1.55 5.46 5.07
C ALA A 31 1.65 5.99 3.62
N MET A 32 0.73 6.85 3.17
CA MET A 32 0.77 7.38 1.80
C MET A 32 1.91 8.38 1.58
N GLY A 33 2.24 9.23 2.56
CA GLY A 33 3.40 10.13 2.47
C GLY A 33 4.74 9.41 2.64
N GLY A 34 4.76 8.27 3.34
CA GLY A 34 5.96 7.48 3.59
C GLY A 34 6.51 6.80 2.33
N ASN A 35 5.66 6.31 1.46
CA ASN A 35 6.08 5.64 0.23
C ASN A 35 6.66 6.64 -0.79
N ALA A 36 6.02 7.80 -0.98
CA ALA A 36 6.54 8.84 -1.86
C ALA A 36 7.88 9.41 -1.36
N LEU A 37 8.00 9.66 -0.04
CA LEU A 37 9.27 10.11 0.54
C LEU A 37 10.38 9.06 0.39
N ARG A 38 10.06 7.78 0.62
CA ARG A 38 11.00 6.68 0.44
C ARG A 38 11.46 6.59 -1.03
N ALA A 39 10.54 6.64 -1.99
CA ALA A 39 10.85 6.63 -3.42
C ALA A 39 11.73 7.82 -3.79
N ALA A 40 11.42 9.02 -3.30
CA ALA A 40 12.20 10.23 -3.54
C ALA A 40 13.63 10.12 -2.98
N VAL A 41 13.79 9.61 -1.73
CA VAL A 41 15.12 9.44 -1.12
C VAL A 41 15.95 8.39 -1.85
N LEU A 42 15.34 7.25 -2.22
CA LEU A 42 16.03 6.20 -2.98
C LEU A 42 16.44 6.72 -4.36
N GLY A 43 15.53 7.44 -5.02
CA GLY A 43 15.76 8.03 -6.32
C GLY A 43 16.86 9.09 -6.32
N ALA A 44 16.84 9.96 -5.33
CA ALA A 44 17.89 10.97 -5.18
C ALA A 44 19.26 10.33 -4.94
N ASN A 45 19.33 9.30 -4.10
CA ASN A 45 20.58 8.59 -3.82
C ASN A 45 21.13 7.87 -5.07
N ASP A 46 20.27 7.14 -5.79
CA ASP A 46 20.66 6.45 -7.02
C ASP A 46 21.11 7.44 -8.11
N GLY A 47 20.33 8.52 -8.32
CA GLY A 47 20.66 9.58 -9.25
C GLY A 47 21.97 10.30 -8.93
N LEU A 48 22.27 10.55 -7.66
CA LEU A 48 23.53 11.15 -7.22
C LEU A 48 24.73 10.24 -7.51
N VAL A 49 24.64 8.96 -7.17
CA VAL A 49 25.73 8.00 -7.39
C VAL A 49 25.98 7.77 -8.88
N SER A 50 24.91 7.53 -9.63
CA SER A 50 24.98 7.27 -11.08
C SER A 50 25.53 8.48 -11.83
N ASN A 51 25.04 9.69 -11.50
CA ASN A 51 25.48 10.91 -12.15
C ASN A 51 26.92 11.30 -11.77
N LEU A 52 27.30 11.09 -10.50
CA LEU A 52 28.69 11.29 -10.08
C LEU A 52 29.65 10.37 -10.84
N SER A 53 29.28 9.09 -11.01
CA SER A 53 30.06 8.12 -11.78
C SER A 53 30.20 8.53 -13.24
N LEU A 54 29.10 9.01 -13.86
CA LEU A 54 29.10 9.50 -15.24
C LEU A 54 30.01 10.72 -15.40
N ILE A 55 29.87 11.72 -14.51
CA ILE A 55 30.69 12.95 -14.54
C ILE A 55 32.16 12.62 -14.36
N THR A 56 32.49 11.77 -13.39
CA THR A 56 33.85 11.34 -13.08
C THR A 56 34.46 10.59 -14.30
N GLY A 57 33.70 9.68 -14.91
CA GLY A 57 34.14 8.99 -16.14
C GLY A 57 34.40 9.94 -17.31
N MET A 58 33.50 10.91 -17.54
CA MET A 58 33.64 11.88 -18.58
C MET A 58 34.83 12.84 -18.37
N THR A 59 35.12 13.25 -17.14
CA THR A 59 36.32 14.07 -16.84
C THR A 59 37.61 13.34 -17.13
N GLY A 60 37.65 12.01 -17.01
CA GLY A 60 38.81 11.19 -17.36
C GLY A 60 39.05 11.08 -18.90
N VAL A 61 38.01 11.27 -19.69
CA VAL A 61 38.08 11.09 -21.17
C VAL A 61 38.19 12.40 -21.92
N THR A 62 37.58 13.47 -21.41
CA THR A 62 37.56 14.78 -22.08
C THR A 62 38.03 15.90 -21.17
N GLY A 63 38.84 16.84 -21.71
CA GLY A 63 39.21 18.07 -21.01
C GLY A 63 38.19 19.20 -21.14
N SER A 64 37.05 18.97 -21.79
CA SER A 64 36.02 19.97 -22.03
C SER A 64 34.98 20.02 -20.94
N GLU A 65 34.96 21.09 -20.14
CA GLU A 65 33.96 21.30 -19.09
C GLU A 65 32.51 21.29 -19.62
N HIS A 66 32.30 21.84 -20.81
CA HIS A 66 30.99 21.85 -21.48
C HIS A 66 30.46 20.46 -21.76
N ILE A 67 31.31 19.53 -22.21
CA ILE A 67 30.91 18.16 -22.51
C ILE A 67 30.56 17.42 -21.19
N VAL A 68 31.36 17.65 -20.16
CA VAL A 68 31.11 17.05 -18.83
C VAL A 68 29.77 17.54 -18.23
N LEU A 69 29.52 18.87 -18.31
CA LEU A 69 28.24 19.44 -17.84
C LEU A 69 27.05 18.91 -18.64
N LEU A 70 27.17 18.83 -19.96
CA LEU A 70 26.11 18.31 -20.82
C LEU A 70 25.81 16.83 -20.52
N ALA A 71 26.86 16.02 -20.35
CA ALA A 71 26.71 14.62 -19.98
C ALA A 71 26.03 14.46 -18.61
N GLY A 72 26.43 15.24 -17.59
CA GLY A 72 25.83 15.25 -16.29
C GLY A 72 24.35 15.65 -16.32
N PHE A 73 24.01 16.70 -17.06
CA PHE A 73 22.62 17.13 -17.22
C PHE A 73 21.77 16.08 -17.95
N ALA A 74 22.30 15.52 -19.06
CA ALA A 74 21.60 14.45 -19.78
C ALA A 74 21.40 13.21 -18.92
N GLY A 75 22.38 12.81 -18.13
CA GLY A 75 22.28 11.71 -17.17
C GLY A 75 21.22 11.96 -16.09
N LEU A 76 21.16 13.18 -15.56
CA LEU A 76 20.14 13.57 -14.57
C LEU A 76 18.73 13.48 -15.14
N VAL A 77 18.50 14.04 -16.33
CA VAL A 77 17.19 13.99 -16.99
C VAL A 77 16.80 12.55 -17.33
N ALA A 78 17.71 11.77 -17.90
CA ALA A 78 17.46 10.37 -18.22
C ALA A 78 17.11 9.54 -16.98
N GLY A 79 17.86 9.71 -15.89
CA GLY A 79 17.60 9.04 -14.61
C GLY A 79 16.25 9.41 -14.01
N ALA A 80 15.93 10.71 -13.98
CA ALA A 80 14.65 11.19 -13.46
C ALA A 80 13.46 10.62 -14.26
N CYS A 81 13.52 10.66 -15.58
CA CYS A 81 12.48 10.10 -16.45
C CYS A 81 12.34 8.57 -16.28
N SER A 82 13.45 7.85 -16.19
CA SER A 82 13.45 6.39 -16.00
C SER A 82 12.77 5.99 -14.68
N MET A 83 13.12 6.68 -13.60
CA MET A 83 12.53 6.39 -12.28
C MET A 83 11.06 6.78 -12.20
N ALA A 84 10.69 7.94 -12.75
CA ALA A 84 9.29 8.35 -12.79
C ALA A 84 8.41 7.35 -13.56
N MET A 85 8.88 6.86 -14.70
CA MET A 85 8.17 5.82 -15.46
C MET A 85 8.12 4.49 -14.74
N GLY A 86 9.20 4.07 -14.07
CA GLY A 86 9.27 2.84 -13.31
C GLY A 86 8.30 2.84 -12.12
N GLU A 87 8.25 3.92 -11.36
CA GLU A 87 7.33 4.07 -10.23
C GLU A 87 5.87 4.13 -10.71
N TRP A 88 5.60 4.90 -11.77
CA TRP A 88 4.26 4.94 -12.37
C TRP A 88 3.79 3.56 -12.81
N LEU A 89 4.64 2.80 -13.50
CA LEU A 89 4.32 1.45 -13.95
C LEU A 89 4.08 0.51 -12.77
N SER A 90 4.93 0.58 -11.74
CA SER A 90 4.81 -0.23 -10.52
C SER A 90 3.47 0.00 -9.82
N VAL A 91 3.10 1.27 -9.60
CA VAL A 91 1.82 1.62 -8.97
C VAL A 91 0.63 1.18 -9.83
N ASN A 92 0.72 1.36 -11.16
CA ASN A 92 -0.36 0.96 -12.06
C ASN A 92 -0.55 -0.56 -12.09
N SER A 93 0.55 -1.33 -12.16
CA SER A 93 0.52 -2.79 -12.14
C SER A 93 -0.04 -3.34 -10.83
N ALA A 94 0.34 -2.73 -9.69
CA ALA A 94 -0.22 -3.10 -8.40
C ALA A 94 -1.74 -2.87 -8.33
N ARG A 95 -2.22 -1.74 -8.89
CA ARG A 95 -3.66 -1.44 -8.94
C ARG A 95 -4.44 -2.43 -9.81
N GLU A 96 -3.88 -2.79 -10.97
CA GLU A 96 -4.50 -3.80 -11.85
C GLU A 96 -4.55 -5.17 -11.16
N LEU A 97 -3.49 -5.58 -10.48
CA LEU A 97 -3.46 -6.82 -9.72
C LEU A 97 -4.56 -6.83 -8.64
N TYR A 98 -4.65 -5.77 -7.85
CA TYR A 98 -5.68 -5.65 -6.81
C TYR A 98 -7.09 -5.64 -7.39
N ALA A 99 -7.32 -4.91 -8.49
CA ALA A 99 -8.61 -4.89 -9.14
C ALA A 99 -9.04 -6.29 -9.62
N ASN A 100 -8.09 -7.07 -10.15
CA ASN A 100 -8.34 -8.44 -10.58
C ASN A 100 -8.63 -9.36 -9.39
N GLN A 101 -7.91 -9.22 -8.28
CA GLN A 101 -8.18 -9.99 -7.05
C GLN A 101 -9.58 -9.69 -6.50
N VAL A 102 -9.93 -8.40 -6.37
CA VAL A 102 -11.28 -7.99 -5.92
C VAL A 102 -12.37 -8.49 -6.86
N ALA A 103 -12.13 -8.50 -8.17
CA ALA A 103 -13.08 -9.04 -9.14
C ALA A 103 -13.23 -10.56 -9.00
N GLY A 104 -12.15 -11.28 -8.69
CA GLY A 104 -12.16 -12.70 -8.37
C GLY A 104 -13.06 -12.99 -7.17
N GLU A 105 -12.78 -12.35 -6.03
CA GLU A 105 -13.59 -12.48 -4.80
C GLU A 105 -15.09 -12.18 -5.04
N ALA A 106 -15.36 -11.14 -5.81
CA ALA A 106 -16.75 -10.78 -6.12
C ALA A 106 -17.45 -11.85 -6.97
N GLU A 107 -16.73 -12.57 -7.81
CA GLU A 107 -17.26 -13.66 -8.61
C GLU A 107 -17.42 -14.94 -7.80
N GLU A 108 -16.44 -15.29 -6.96
CA GLU A 108 -16.46 -16.44 -6.03
C GLU A 108 -17.62 -16.31 -5.04
N LEU A 109 -17.80 -15.13 -4.45
CA LEU A 109 -18.92 -14.83 -3.56
C LEU A 109 -20.30 -15.02 -4.25
N LYS A 110 -20.40 -14.83 -5.56
CA LYS A 110 -21.64 -15.06 -6.31
C LYS A 110 -21.86 -16.53 -6.64
N GLN A 111 -20.78 -17.23 -7.00
CA GLN A 111 -20.85 -18.61 -7.47
C GLN A 111 -20.89 -19.60 -6.31
N MET A 112 -20.12 -19.36 -5.25
CA MET A 112 -19.88 -20.29 -4.16
C MET A 112 -20.01 -19.63 -2.76
N PRO A 113 -21.12 -18.94 -2.45
CA PRO A 113 -21.25 -18.15 -1.21
C PRO A 113 -21.15 -18.99 0.08
N ASP A 114 -21.41 -20.29 0.00
CA ASP A 114 -21.27 -21.18 1.16
C ASP A 114 -19.81 -21.55 1.43
N GLU A 115 -18.99 -21.66 0.39
CA GLU A 115 -17.54 -21.90 0.49
C GLU A 115 -16.85 -20.67 1.10
N GLU A 116 -17.13 -19.48 0.57
CA GLU A 116 -16.64 -18.22 1.10
C GLU A 116 -16.98 -18.01 2.58
N ARG A 117 -18.17 -18.44 2.99
CA ARG A 117 -18.54 -18.40 4.40
C ARG A 117 -17.70 -19.34 5.26
N GLU A 118 -17.39 -20.56 4.78
CA GLU A 118 -16.56 -21.50 5.52
C GLU A 118 -15.10 -21.00 5.58
N GLU A 119 -14.59 -20.35 4.54
CA GLU A 119 -13.26 -19.73 4.57
C GLU A 119 -13.18 -18.64 5.64
N LEU A 120 -14.15 -17.75 5.72
CA LEU A 120 -14.23 -16.78 6.82
C LEU A 120 -14.28 -17.45 8.19
N VAL A 121 -14.98 -18.57 8.34
CA VAL A 121 -15.00 -19.33 9.61
C VAL A 121 -13.58 -19.79 9.95
N LEU A 122 -12.84 -20.35 9.00
CA LEU A 122 -11.47 -20.81 9.22
C LEU A 122 -10.52 -19.65 9.57
N ILE A 123 -10.65 -18.51 8.90
CA ILE A 123 -9.87 -17.31 9.19
C ILE A 123 -10.12 -16.84 10.63
N TYR A 124 -11.37 -16.78 11.07
CA TYR A 124 -11.70 -16.34 12.43
C TYR A 124 -11.29 -17.36 13.49
N GLN A 125 -11.34 -18.65 13.19
CA GLN A 125 -10.77 -19.68 14.08
C GLN A 125 -9.26 -19.51 14.22
N ALA A 126 -8.54 -19.26 13.11
CA ALA A 126 -7.11 -18.95 13.14
C ALA A 126 -6.78 -17.69 13.96
N LYS A 127 -7.72 -16.75 14.07
CA LYS A 127 -7.63 -15.56 14.93
C LYS A 127 -8.01 -15.81 16.40
N GLY A 128 -8.38 -17.06 16.75
CA GLY A 128 -8.62 -17.48 18.13
C GLY A 128 -10.08 -17.57 18.56
N LEU A 129 -11.04 -17.40 17.65
CA LEU A 129 -12.46 -17.63 17.97
C LEU A 129 -12.76 -19.12 18.03
N SER A 130 -13.69 -19.52 18.90
CA SER A 130 -14.25 -20.87 18.88
C SER A 130 -15.06 -21.10 17.59
N GLU A 131 -15.23 -22.34 17.17
CA GLU A 131 -15.99 -22.67 15.96
C GLU A 131 -17.41 -22.07 15.95
N GLY A 132 -18.09 -22.12 17.08
CA GLY A 132 -19.45 -21.55 17.21
C GLY A 132 -19.48 -20.03 17.05
N GLU A 133 -18.51 -19.32 17.62
CA GLU A 133 -18.39 -17.86 17.51
C GLU A 133 -17.98 -17.46 16.07
N ALA A 134 -17.04 -18.18 15.47
CA ALA A 134 -16.60 -17.93 14.10
C ALA A 134 -17.75 -18.12 13.09
N ARG A 135 -18.55 -19.22 13.22
CA ARG A 135 -19.72 -19.44 12.39
C ARG A 135 -20.79 -18.36 12.55
N ALA A 136 -21.07 -17.95 13.78
CA ALA A 136 -22.05 -16.90 14.06
C ALA A 136 -21.61 -15.55 13.48
N LEU A 137 -20.32 -15.23 13.59
CA LEU A 137 -19.75 -13.99 13.05
C LEU A 137 -19.76 -13.99 11.52
N ALA A 138 -19.27 -15.07 10.89
CA ALA A 138 -19.26 -15.21 9.42
C ALA A 138 -20.67 -15.11 8.85
N ALA A 139 -21.65 -15.79 9.44
CA ALA A 139 -23.06 -15.71 9.00
C ALA A 139 -23.62 -14.29 9.08
N ARG A 140 -23.27 -13.51 10.09
CA ARG A 140 -23.69 -12.10 10.20
C ARG A 140 -23.05 -11.20 9.16
N LEU A 141 -21.76 -11.39 8.90
CA LEU A 141 -21.01 -10.57 7.93
C LEU A 141 -21.46 -10.87 6.50
N MET A 142 -21.75 -12.13 6.20
CA MET A 142 -22.23 -12.58 4.89
C MET A 142 -23.71 -12.29 4.61
N ALA A 143 -24.50 -11.90 5.64
CA ALA A 143 -25.93 -11.61 5.48
C ALA A 143 -26.20 -10.40 4.57
N ASN A 144 -25.28 -9.48 4.44
CA ASN A 144 -25.36 -8.33 3.55
C ASN A 144 -24.25 -8.40 2.50
N LYS A 145 -24.60 -8.46 1.22
CA LYS A 145 -23.66 -8.62 0.10
C LYS A 145 -22.58 -7.54 0.04
N ASP A 146 -22.91 -6.29 0.36
CA ASP A 146 -21.95 -5.18 0.30
C ASP A 146 -20.91 -5.31 1.41
N THR A 147 -21.34 -5.72 2.61
CA THR A 147 -20.41 -5.96 3.73
C THR A 147 -19.65 -7.28 3.60
N ALA A 148 -20.23 -8.28 2.93
CA ALA A 148 -19.59 -9.56 2.69
C ALA A 148 -18.33 -9.37 1.83
N LEU A 149 -18.43 -8.74 0.67
CA LEU A 149 -17.30 -8.49 -0.20
C LEU A 149 -16.21 -7.64 0.48
N ASP A 150 -16.59 -6.56 1.17
CA ASP A 150 -15.65 -5.74 1.94
C ASP A 150 -14.92 -6.55 3.02
N THR A 151 -15.60 -7.53 3.62
CA THR A 151 -15.02 -8.39 4.65
C THR A 151 -14.03 -9.36 4.03
N LEU A 152 -14.39 -10.05 2.96
CA LEU A 152 -13.50 -10.98 2.23
C LEU A 152 -12.23 -10.26 1.79
N ILE A 153 -12.35 -9.12 1.12
CA ILE A 153 -11.19 -8.32 0.68
C ILE A 153 -10.25 -7.99 1.85
N ARG A 154 -10.78 -7.69 3.03
CA ARG A 154 -9.95 -7.34 4.21
C ARG A 154 -9.35 -8.54 4.90
N GLU A 155 -10.14 -9.58 5.05
CA GLU A 155 -9.78 -10.72 5.90
C GLU A 155 -8.95 -11.75 5.14
N GLU A 156 -9.23 -11.95 3.87
CA GLU A 156 -8.58 -12.91 3.00
C GLU A 156 -7.43 -12.29 2.23
N LEU A 157 -7.68 -11.22 1.49
CA LEU A 157 -6.63 -10.57 0.71
C LEU A 157 -5.75 -9.63 1.55
N GLY A 158 -6.15 -9.30 2.79
CA GLY A 158 -5.43 -8.35 3.63
C GLY A 158 -5.40 -6.93 3.07
N LEU A 159 -6.33 -6.60 2.16
CA LEU A 159 -6.39 -5.31 1.47
C LEU A 159 -7.38 -4.37 2.15
N ASP A 160 -7.05 -3.08 2.21
CA ASP A 160 -8.02 -2.06 2.58
C ASP A 160 -8.61 -1.45 1.30
N PRO A 161 -9.91 -1.64 1.02
CA PRO A 161 -10.58 -1.11 -0.16
C PRO A 161 -10.40 0.40 -0.35
N LYS A 162 -10.17 1.14 0.75
CA LYS A 162 -9.93 2.59 0.74
C LYS A 162 -8.50 2.96 0.33
N GLN A 163 -7.56 2.03 0.41
CA GLN A 163 -6.14 2.25 0.10
C GLN A 163 -5.76 1.74 -1.30
N LEU A 164 -6.66 1.04 -1.99
CA LEU A 164 -6.46 0.53 -3.36
C LEU A 164 -6.24 1.62 -4.43
N GLY A 165 -6.26 2.88 -4.04
CA GLY A 165 -6.28 4.03 -4.93
C GLY A 165 -5.09 5.00 -4.82
N GLY A 166 -3.88 4.56 -4.47
CA GLY A 166 -2.71 5.41 -4.65
C GLY A 166 -2.71 6.00 -6.07
N SER A 167 -2.56 7.33 -6.22
CA SER A 167 -2.53 7.93 -7.54
C SER A 167 -1.19 7.64 -8.21
N PRO A 168 -1.14 6.98 -9.38
CA PRO A 168 0.11 6.76 -10.10
C PRO A 168 0.78 8.08 -10.52
N TYR A 169 -0.01 9.14 -10.68
CA TYR A 169 0.48 10.49 -11.02
C TYR A 169 1.12 11.23 -9.85
N ALA A 170 0.87 10.80 -8.61
CA ALA A 170 1.51 11.38 -7.43
C ALA A 170 2.80 10.64 -7.03
N ALA A 171 3.05 9.46 -7.61
CA ALA A 171 4.21 8.63 -7.34
C ALA A 171 5.35 8.86 -8.35
N GLY A 172 5.07 9.26 -9.59
CA GLY A 172 6.05 9.63 -10.63
C GLY A 172 6.31 11.12 -10.67
#